data_e2156ff0734cca61cca389ba548b3d58
#
_entry.id   e2156ff0734cca61cca389ba548b3d58
#
_cell.length_a   1.000
_cell.length_b   1.000
_cell.length_c   1.000
_cell.angle_alpha   90.00
_cell.angle_beta   90.00
_cell.angle_gamma   90.00
#
_symmetry.space_group_name_H-M   'P 1'
#
loop_
_entity.id
_entity.type
_entity.pdbx_description
1 polymer ?
#
loop_
_entity_poly.entity_id
_entity_poly.type
_entity_poly.pdbx_seq_one_letter_code
_entity_poly.pdbx_strand_id
1 'polypeptide(L)' 'MSKINLKTASIDELENECIEAMGTPYGHNMIGIICNVVDERFGKDEAKRFFETYQEV' A
#
# COMPACT_ATOMS: atom_id res chain seq x y z
N MET A 1 -6.05 12.09 7.73
CA MET A 1 -6.45 11.79 6.37
C MET A 1 -5.27 11.92 5.41
N SER A 2 -5.13 10.95 4.55
CA SER A 2 -3.99 10.93 3.65
C SER A 2 -4.14 11.95 2.53
N LYS A 3 -3.05 12.61 2.21
CA LYS A 3 -3.01 13.58 1.12
C LYS A 3 -2.01 13.18 0.04
N ILE A 4 -1.41 12.02 0.16
CA ILE A 4 -0.38 11.66 -0.80
C ILE A 4 -1.01 11.23 -2.13
N ASN A 5 -0.23 11.42 -3.17
CA ASN A 5 -0.60 10.95 -4.50
C ASN A 5 0.07 9.61 -4.71
N LEU A 6 -0.72 8.56 -4.80
CA LEU A 6 -0.17 7.21 -4.90
C LEU A 6 0.72 7.04 -6.13
N LYS A 7 0.47 7.82 -7.17
CA LYS A 7 1.24 7.69 -8.40
C LYS A 7 2.63 8.30 -8.28
N THR A 8 2.86 9.16 -7.31
CA THR A 8 4.15 9.83 -7.14
C THR A 8 4.78 9.61 -5.78
N ALA A 9 4.07 8.95 -4.87
CA ALA A 9 4.56 8.74 -3.51
C ALA A 9 5.78 7.84 -3.51
N SER A 10 6.66 8.05 -2.52
CA SER A 10 7.79 7.16 -2.33
C SER A 10 7.32 5.84 -1.74
N ILE A 11 8.22 4.85 -1.77
CA ILE A 11 7.90 3.56 -1.19
C ILE A 11 7.61 3.69 0.30
N ASP A 12 8.36 4.56 1.00
CA ASP A 12 8.14 4.79 2.43
C ASP A 12 6.77 5.37 2.69
N GLU A 13 6.36 6.32 1.85
CA GLU A 13 5.04 6.93 2.00
C GLU A 13 3.93 5.90 1.77
N LEU A 14 4.13 5.03 0.79
CA LEU A 14 3.14 3.99 0.53
C LEU A 14 3.06 3.00 1.68
N GLU A 15 4.19 2.67 2.30
CA GLU A 15 4.18 1.81 3.47
C GLU A 15 3.43 2.45 4.63
N ASN A 16 3.68 3.74 4.85
CA ASN A 16 2.96 4.44 5.91
C ASN A 16 1.45 4.43 5.67
N GLU A 17 1.04 4.57 4.42
CA GLU A 17 -0.38 4.50 4.10
C GLU A 17 -0.96 3.14 4.42
N CYS A 18 -0.22 2.08 4.15
CA CYS A 18 -0.67 0.75 4.50
C CYS A 18 -0.82 0.59 6.01
N ILE A 19 0.17 1.08 6.76
CA ILE A 19 0.13 0.99 8.21
C ILE A 19 -1.09 1.72 8.77
N GLU A 20 -1.35 2.92 8.25
CA GLU A 20 -2.52 3.67 8.70
C GLU A 20 -3.81 2.98 8.31
N ALA A 21 -3.85 2.40 7.12
CA ALA A 21 -5.05 1.71 6.65
C ALA A 21 -5.39 0.50 7.50
N MET A 22 -4.38 -0.16 8.05
CA MET A 22 -4.61 -1.34 8.87
C MET A 22 -5.46 -1.04 10.10
N GLY A 23 -5.49 0.21 10.52
CA GLY A 23 -6.29 0.60 11.68
C GLY A 23 -7.69 1.05 11.33
N THR A 24 -8.12 0.90 10.07
CA THR A 24 -9.42 1.39 9.64
C THR A 24 -10.27 0.26 9.09
N PRO A 25 -11.62 0.44 9.07
CA PRO A 25 -12.50 -0.57 8.47
C PRO A 25 -12.28 -0.75 6.97
N TYR A 26 -11.64 0.22 6.33
CA TYR A 26 -11.43 0.18 4.88
C TYR A 26 -10.04 -0.31 4.51
N GLY A 27 -9.31 -0.82 5.49
CA GLY A 27 -7.91 -1.15 5.29
C GLY A 27 -7.65 -2.11 4.14
N HIS A 28 -8.47 -3.14 4.04
CA HIS A 28 -8.27 -4.14 2.98
C HIS A 28 -8.37 -3.51 1.60
N ASN A 29 -9.36 -2.64 1.39
CA ASN A 29 -9.52 -1.98 0.10
C ASN A 29 -8.34 -1.07 -0.21
N MET A 30 -7.94 -0.28 0.77
CA MET A 30 -6.82 0.65 0.56
C MET A 30 -5.53 -0.09 0.30
N ILE A 31 -5.26 -1.13 1.06
CA ILE A 31 -4.03 -1.89 0.88
C ILE A 31 -4.01 -2.55 -0.49
N GLY A 32 -5.15 -3.04 -0.95
CA GLY A 32 -5.23 -3.61 -2.29
C GLY A 32 -4.90 -2.60 -3.37
N ILE A 33 -5.43 -1.39 -3.22
CA ILE A 33 -5.14 -0.32 -4.19
C ILE A 33 -3.65 0.02 -4.15
N ILE A 34 -3.08 0.13 -2.95
CA ILE A 34 -1.67 0.46 -2.82
C ILE A 34 -0.81 -0.64 -3.43
N CYS A 35 -1.17 -1.90 -3.21
CA CYS A 35 -0.41 -3.00 -3.80
C CYS A 35 -0.43 -2.95 -5.31
N ASN A 36 -1.57 -2.58 -5.91
CA ASN A 36 -1.64 -2.44 -7.36
C ASN A 36 -0.70 -1.33 -7.85
N VAL A 37 -0.68 -0.22 -7.14
CA VAL A 37 0.21 0.89 -7.50
C VAL A 37 1.66 0.45 -7.39
N VAL A 38 2.00 -0.27 -6.33
CA VAL A 38 3.37 -0.75 -6.15
C VAL A 38 3.75 -1.69 -7.28
N ASP A 39 2.84 -2.57 -7.67
CA ASP A 39 3.10 -3.49 -8.79
C ASP A 39 3.45 -2.71 -10.05
N GLU A 40 2.68 -1.69 -10.36
CA GLU A 40 2.89 -0.91 -11.58
C GLU A 40 4.16 -0.08 -11.53
N ARG A 41 4.50 0.44 -10.37
CA ARG A 41 5.60 1.39 -10.26
C ARG A 41 6.91 0.76 -9.86
N PHE A 42 6.89 -0.26 -9.02
CA PHE A 42 8.09 -0.84 -8.43
C PHE A 42 8.28 -2.32 -8.77
N GLY A 43 7.26 -2.96 -9.30
CA GLY A 43 7.38 -4.34 -9.72
C GLY A 43 6.66 -5.32 -8.81
N LYS A 44 6.53 -6.54 -9.30
CA LYS A 44 5.75 -7.56 -8.61
C LYS A 44 6.38 -7.99 -7.30
N ASP A 45 7.71 -7.98 -7.23
CA ASP A 45 8.39 -8.40 -6.01
C ASP A 45 8.03 -7.49 -4.85
N GLU A 46 8.04 -6.17 -5.09
CA GLU A 46 7.67 -5.23 -4.05
C GLU A 46 6.20 -5.33 -3.71
N ALA A 47 5.36 -5.50 -4.72
CA ALA A 47 3.93 -5.64 -4.48
C ALA A 47 3.64 -6.87 -3.62
N LYS A 48 4.34 -7.96 -3.89
CA LYS A 48 4.17 -9.17 -3.11
C LYS A 48 4.59 -8.95 -1.65
N ARG A 49 5.69 -8.24 -1.45
CA ARG A 49 6.15 -7.91 -0.10
C ARG A 49 5.10 -7.09 0.65
N PHE A 50 4.53 -6.09 -0.02
CA PHE A 50 3.47 -5.28 0.59
C PHE A 50 2.27 -6.14 0.95
N PHE A 51 1.86 -6.99 0.01
CA PHE A 51 0.71 -7.84 0.24
C PHE A 51 0.93 -8.77 1.43
N GLU A 52 2.09 -9.41 1.49
CA GLU A 52 2.39 -10.34 2.56
C GLU A 52 2.52 -9.63 3.90
N THR A 53 3.04 -8.42 3.89
CA THR A 53 3.25 -7.67 5.12
C THR A 53 1.95 -7.12 5.69
N TYR A 54 1.07 -6.63 4.84
CA TYR A 54 -0.07 -5.85 5.30
C TYR A 54 -1.42 -6.50 5.08
N GLN A 55 -1.54 -7.38 4.12
CA GLN A 55 -2.83 -8.00 3.80
C GLN A 55 -2.99 -9.39 4.37
N GLU A 56 -1.91 -10.05 4.59
CA GLU A 56 -1.93 -11.46 4.91
C GLU A 56 -2.00 -11.70 6.40
N VAL A 57 -2.77 -10.97 7.08
CA VAL A 57 -2.79 -11.12 8.55
C VAL A 57 -3.94 -11.96 9.01
#